data_ea63765f8ec72edb1eb79bee143f415c
#
_entry.id   ea63765f8ec72edb1eb79bee143f415c
#
_cell.length_a   1.000
_cell.length_b   1.000
_cell.length_c   1.000
_cell.angle_alpha   90.00
_cell.angle_beta   90.00
_cell.angle_gamma   90.00
#
_symmetry.space_group_name_H-M   'P 1'
#
loop_
_entity.id
_entity.type
_entity.pdbx_description
1 polymer ?
#
loop_
_entity_poly.entity_id
_entity_poly.type
_entity_poly.pdbx_seq_one_letter_code
_entity_poly.pdbx_strand_id
1 'polypeptide(L)'
;MQGFLPMIIFLVAAFLAFATGTSWGTFSILIPIVVGVFPEGQMMVISIASCLAGAVCGDHCSPISDTTIMASAGGHCEHVNHVVTQLPYVIVVAGVCLAGYMLIGIFMAMGMPRMSWLALPLCIVLLLAVLMVIRARTGGKEEI
;
A
#
# COMPACT_ATOMS: atom_id res chain seq x y z
N MET A 1 17.33 -6.16 12.29
CA MET A 1 16.00 -6.79 12.09
C MET A 1 14.83 -5.82 12.22
N GLN A 2 14.88 -4.82 13.10
CA GLN A 2 13.76 -3.87 13.30
C GLN A 2 13.41 -3.04 12.05
N GLY A 3 14.36 -2.73 11.19
CA GLY A 3 14.11 -1.91 10.00
C GLY A 3 13.14 -2.52 8.98
N PHE A 4 12.98 -3.84 8.95
CA PHE A 4 12.05 -4.50 8.02
C PHE A 4 10.63 -4.66 8.57
N LEU A 5 10.40 -4.33 9.84
CA LEU A 5 9.08 -4.43 10.46
C LEU A 5 8.01 -3.59 9.77
N PRO A 6 8.25 -2.35 9.32
CA PRO A 6 7.23 -1.58 8.59
C PRO A 6 6.74 -2.29 7.31
N MET A 7 7.64 -2.96 6.57
CA MET A 7 7.24 -3.74 5.39
C MET A 7 6.34 -4.92 5.77
N ILE A 8 6.67 -5.63 6.86
CA ILE A 8 5.86 -6.75 7.35
C ILE A 8 4.50 -6.24 7.83
N ILE A 9 4.46 -5.13 8.57
CA ILE A 9 3.23 -4.50 9.04
C ILE A 9 2.33 -4.11 7.86
N PHE A 10 2.91 -3.53 6.81
CA PHE A 10 2.17 -3.22 5.57
C PHE A 10 1.50 -4.45 4.98
N LEU A 11 2.25 -5.55 4.83
CA LEU A 11 1.71 -6.81 4.28
C LEU A 11 0.61 -7.40 5.15
N VAL A 12 0.84 -7.48 6.46
CA VAL A 12 -0.15 -8.01 7.40
C VAL A 12 -1.42 -7.17 7.37
N ALA A 13 -1.28 -5.84 7.40
CA ALA A 13 -2.42 -4.92 7.33
C ALA A 13 -3.19 -5.07 6.00
N ALA A 14 -2.48 -5.21 4.88
CA ALA A 14 -3.09 -5.41 3.56
C ALA A 14 -3.87 -6.73 3.49
N PHE A 15 -3.31 -7.83 3.98
CA PHE A 15 -4.00 -9.12 4.01
C PHE A 15 -5.23 -9.12 4.93
N LEU A 16 -5.11 -8.53 6.11
CA LEU A 16 -6.23 -8.44 7.04
C LEU A 16 -7.36 -7.57 6.47
N ALA A 17 -7.03 -6.40 5.92
CA ALA A 17 -8.02 -5.52 5.33
C ALA A 17 -8.68 -6.14 4.09
N PHE A 18 -7.92 -6.85 3.26
CA PHE A 18 -8.47 -7.62 2.14
C PHE A 18 -9.47 -8.67 2.60
N ALA A 19 -9.13 -9.43 3.65
CA ALA A 19 -9.97 -10.50 4.18
C ALA A 19 -11.21 -9.99 4.92
N THR A 20 -11.12 -8.81 5.55
CA THR A 20 -12.23 -8.22 6.32
C THR A 20 -13.08 -7.24 5.51
N GLY A 21 -12.55 -6.71 4.40
CA GLY A 21 -13.21 -5.69 3.59
C GLY A 21 -13.34 -4.33 4.30
N THR A 22 -12.47 -4.06 5.29
CA THR A 22 -12.49 -2.78 6.01
C THR A 22 -11.09 -2.34 6.45
N SER A 23 -10.70 -1.14 6.02
CA SER A 23 -9.47 -0.50 6.49
C SER A 23 -9.62 -0.02 7.94
N TRP A 24 -10.77 0.56 8.32
CA TRP A 24 -11.04 1.07 9.66
C TRP A 24 -10.95 0.00 10.74
N GLY A 25 -11.58 -1.16 10.53
CA GLY A 25 -11.49 -2.29 11.43
C GLY A 25 -10.07 -2.80 11.59
N THR A 26 -9.34 -2.89 10.48
CA THR A 26 -7.97 -3.41 10.45
C THR A 26 -7.00 -2.51 11.22
N PHE A 27 -6.96 -1.21 10.95
CA PHE A 27 -6.00 -0.37 11.67
C PHE A 27 -6.45 -0.06 13.11
N SER A 28 -7.73 -0.13 13.42
CA SER A 28 -8.19 -0.03 14.81
C SER A 28 -7.63 -1.15 15.71
N ILE A 29 -7.39 -2.33 15.14
CA ILE A 29 -6.77 -3.46 15.85
C ILE A 29 -5.24 -3.34 15.83
N LEU A 30 -4.65 -3.01 14.67
CA LEU A 30 -3.20 -3.06 14.49
C LEU A 30 -2.47 -1.86 15.08
N ILE A 31 -3.04 -0.65 15.06
CA ILE A 31 -2.36 0.55 15.59
C ILE A 31 -1.99 0.41 17.07
N PRO A 32 -2.88 -0.04 17.99
CA PRO A 32 -2.51 -0.26 19.37
C PRO A 32 -1.34 -1.26 19.53
N ILE A 33 -1.30 -2.30 18.70
CA ILE A 33 -0.22 -3.29 18.71
C ILE A 33 1.10 -2.63 18.26
N VAL A 34 1.05 -1.87 17.16
CA VAL A 34 2.22 -1.15 16.61
C VAL A 34 2.79 -0.16 17.64
N VAL A 35 1.92 0.62 18.31
CA VAL A 35 2.33 1.57 19.36
C VAL A 35 2.89 0.84 20.57
N GLY A 36 2.35 -0.33 20.93
CA GLY A 36 2.89 -1.17 21.99
C GLY A 36 4.29 -1.71 21.69
N VAL A 37 4.60 -1.99 20.44
CA VAL A 37 5.93 -2.45 20.00
C VAL A 37 6.93 -1.29 19.86
N PHE A 38 6.46 -0.14 19.35
CA PHE A 38 7.26 1.06 19.11
C PHE A 38 6.60 2.25 19.83
N PRO A 39 6.83 2.43 21.14
CA PRO A 39 6.13 3.44 21.92
C PRO A 39 6.54 4.87 21.54
N GLU A 40 7.72 5.07 20.97
CA GLU A 40 8.26 6.41 20.67
C GLU A 40 9.19 6.39 19.42
N GLY A 41 9.41 7.60 18.88
CA GLY A 41 10.41 7.84 17.86
C GLY A 41 9.95 7.65 16.41
N GLN A 42 10.90 7.75 15.50
CA GLN A 42 10.64 7.71 14.08
C GLN A 42 10.07 6.36 13.60
N MET A 43 10.49 5.25 14.23
CA MET A 43 9.98 3.92 13.90
C MET A 43 8.49 3.77 14.19
N MET A 44 7.98 4.39 15.27
CA MET A 44 6.55 4.40 15.55
C MET A 44 5.77 5.05 14.40
N VAL A 45 6.20 6.25 13.97
CA VAL A 45 5.52 6.99 12.90
C VAL A 45 5.53 6.20 11.58
N ILE A 46 6.68 5.64 11.20
CA ILE A 46 6.82 4.84 9.99
C ILE A 46 5.95 3.58 10.05
N SER A 47 5.92 2.90 11.19
CA SER A 47 5.13 1.68 11.38
C SER A 47 3.62 1.95 11.37
N ILE A 48 3.17 3.06 11.96
CA ILE A 48 1.77 3.50 11.85
C ILE A 48 1.43 3.84 10.40
N ALA A 49 2.29 4.59 9.72
CA ALA A 49 2.08 4.93 8.31
C ALA A 49 1.99 3.67 7.42
N SER A 50 2.85 2.67 7.67
CA SER A 50 2.81 1.40 6.93
C SER A 50 1.55 0.58 7.22
N CYS A 51 1.08 0.60 8.47
CA CYS A 51 -0.18 -0.03 8.87
C CYS A 51 -1.38 0.61 8.14
N LEU A 52 -1.47 1.94 8.16
CA LEU A 52 -2.53 2.67 7.47
C LEU A 52 -2.51 2.44 5.96
N ALA A 53 -1.34 2.55 5.34
CA ALA A 53 -1.17 2.33 3.91
C ALA A 53 -1.53 0.89 3.49
N GLY A 54 -1.10 -0.11 4.28
CA GLY A 54 -1.44 -1.51 4.05
C GLY A 54 -2.94 -1.77 4.17
N ALA A 55 -3.57 -1.26 5.23
CA ALA A 55 -5.00 -1.44 5.45
C ALA A 55 -5.84 -0.80 4.33
N VAL A 56 -5.50 0.41 3.89
CA VAL A 56 -6.18 1.06 2.75
C VAL A 56 -5.95 0.28 1.46
N CYS A 57 -4.73 -0.19 1.21
CA CYS A 57 -4.41 -0.99 0.03
C CYS A 57 -5.23 -2.28 -0.03
N GLY A 58 -5.30 -3.03 1.08
CA GLY A 58 -6.06 -4.26 1.17
C GLY A 58 -7.56 -4.06 1.03
N ASP A 59 -8.10 -3.01 1.64
CA ASP A 59 -9.50 -2.63 1.53
C ASP A 59 -9.87 -2.33 0.06
N HIS A 60 -9.06 -1.54 -0.65
CA HIS A 60 -9.27 -1.23 -2.07
C HIS A 60 -9.23 -2.46 -2.99
N CYS A 61 -8.48 -3.50 -2.63
CA CYS A 61 -8.44 -4.76 -3.39
C CYS A 61 -9.61 -5.68 -3.09
N SER A 62 -10.27 -5.50 -1.94
CA SER A 62 -11.26 -6.45 -1.45
C SER A 62 -12.57 -6.38 -2.21
N PRO A 63 -13.08 -7.51 -2.72
CA PRO A 63 -14.39 -7.56 -3.36
C PRO A 63 -15.55 -7.40 -2.36
N ILE A 64 -15.30 -7.57 -1.06
CA ILE A 64 -16.30 -7.44 -0.01
C ILE A 64 -16.24 -6.08 0.70
N SER A 65 -15.35 -5.18 0.24
CA SER A 65 -15.23 -3.83 0.79
C SER A 65 -16.45 -2.99 0.44
N ASP A 66 -16.95 -2.28 1.44
CA ASP A 66 -18.05 -1.32 1.28
C ASP A 66 -17.68 -0.19 0.31
N THR A 67 -16.43 0.28 0.34
CA THR A 67 -15.93 1.30 -0.58
C THR A 67 -15.93 0.84 -2.03
N THR A 68 -15.53 -0.41 -2.29
CA THR A 68 -15.51 -1.02 -3.63
C THR A 68 -16.93 -1.27 -4.15
N ILE A 69 -17.82 -1.74 -3.26
CA ILE A 69 -19.24 -1.94 -3.58
C ILE A 69 -19.90 -0.61 -3.93
N MET A 70 -19.69 0.44 -3.11
CA MET A 70 -20.26 1.77 -3.36
C MET A 70 -19.70 2.41 -4.65
N ALA A 71 -18.40 2.23 -4.92
CA ALA A 71 -17.77 2.76 -6.13
C ALA A 71 -18.35 2.11 -7.38
N SER A 72 -18.52 0.79 -7.40
CA SER A 72 -19.12 0.08 -8.53
C SER A 72 -20.59 0.45 -8.75
N ALA A 73 -21.36 0.58 -7.66
CA ALA A 73 -22.75 1.03 -7.72
C ALA A 73 -22.89 2.48 -8.23
N GLY A 74 -22.03 3.38 -7.71
CA GLY A 74 -22.01 4.79 -8.16
C GLY A 74 -21.55 4.96 -9.60
N GLY A 75 -20.65 4.10 -10.08
CA GLY A 75 -20.17 4.05 -11.46
C GLY A 75 -21.11 3.29 -12.41
N HIS A 76 -22.23 2.75 -11.92
CA HIS A 76 -23.17 1.92 -12.70
C HIS A 76 -22.48 0.79 -13.48
N CYS A 77 -21.43 0.19 -12.89
CA CYS A 77 -20.72 -0.94 -13.48
C CYS A 77 -20.90 -2.21 -12.65
N GLU A 78 -20.73 -3.35 -13.30
CA GLU A 78 -20.79 -4.63 -12.62
C GLU A 78 -19.65 -4.74 -11.59
N HIS A 79 -19.99 -5.12 -10.34
CA HIS A 79 -19.08 -5.13 -9.21
C HIS A 79 -17.83 -5.99 -9.45
N VAL A 80 -18.01 -7.20 -9.98
CA VAL A 80 -16.88 -8.11 -10.27
C VAL A 80 -15.96 -7.52 -11.31
N ASN A 81 -16.52 -6.91 -12.36
CA ASN A 81 -15.73 -6.26 -13.41
C ASN A 81 -14.93 -5.06 -12.85
N HIS A 82 -15.54 -4.26 -11.95
CA HIS A 82 -14.85 -3.19 -11.26
C HIS A 82 -13.64 -3.71 -10.47
N VAL A 83 -13.81 -4.76 -9.67
CA VAL A 83 -12.73 -5.38 -8.88
C VAL A 83 -11.60 -5.88 -9.78
N VAL A 84 -11.93 -6.63 -10.84
CA VAL A 84 -10.92 -7.21 -11.74
C VAL A 84 -10.12 -6.14 -12.47
N THR A 85 -10.76 -5.05 -12.90
CA THR A 85 -10.09 -3.95 -13.61
C THR A 85 -9.26 -3.06 -12.67
N GLN A 86 -9.63 -2.94 -11.40
CA GLN A 86 -8.91 -2.17 -10.40
C GLN A 86 -7.64 -2.90 -9.89
N LEU A 87 -7.69 -4.21 -9.76
CA LEU A 87 -6.67 -5.04 -9.13
C LEU A 87 -5.24 -4.82 -9.69
N PRO A 88 -5.01 -4.79 -11.03
CA PRO A 88 -3.68 -4.55 -11.57
C PRO A 88 -3.04 -3.23 -11.13
N TYR A 89 -3.84 -2.17 -11.02
CA TYR A 89 -3.35 -0.86 -10.57
C TYR A 89 -2.95 -0.88 -9.11
N VAL A 90 -3.76 -1.52 -8.27
CA VAL A 90 -3.48 -1.63 -6.83
C VAL A 90 -2.23 -2.48 -6.59
N ILE A 91 -2.02 -3.57 -7.33
CA ILE A 91 -0.82 -4.40 -7.23
C ILE A 91 0.45 -3.59 -7.57
N VAL A 92 0.40 -2.75 -8.60
CA VAL A 92 1.53 -1.87 -8.96
C VAL A 92 1.83 -0.90 -7.83
N VAL A 93 0.83 -0.21 -7.29
CA VAL A 93 1.00 0.74 -6.17
C VAL A 93 1.51 0.02 -4.92
N ALA A 94 0.94 -1.13 -4.58
CA ALA A 94 1.39 -1.97 -3.45
C ALA A 94 2.86 -2.36 -3.58
N GLY A 95 3.29 -2.76 -4.78
CA GLY A 95 4.68 -3.10 -5.07
C GLY A 95 5.63 -1.91 -4.86
N VAL A 96 5.24 -0.71 -5.30
CA VAL A 96 6.01 0.51 -5.06
C VAL A 96 6.06 0.87 -3.58
N CYS A 97 4.96 0.74 -2.84
CA CYS A 97 4.92 0.96 -1.39
C CYS A 97 5.84 -0.02 -0.65
N LEU A 98 5.80 -1.30 -1.01
CA LEU A 98 6.69 -2.33 -0.43
C LEU A 98 8.17 -1.99 -0.66
N ALA A 99 8.53 -1.60 -1.89
CA ALA A 99 9.89 -1.16 -2.21
C ALA A 99 10.28 0.07 -1.37
N GLY A 100 9.37 1.03 -1.18
CA GLY A 100 9.58 2.19 -0.33
C GLY A 100 9.84 1.84 1.13
N TYR A 101 9.02 0.98 1.73
CA TYR A 101 9.21 0.54 3.11
C TYR A 101 10.49 -0.30 3.27
N MET A 102 10.86 -1.08 2.26
CA MET A 102 12.13 -1.81 2.24
C MET A 102 13.32 -0.84 2.21
N LEU A 103 13.29 0.20 1.39
CA LEU A 103 14.33 1.25 1.34
C LEU A 103 14.45 1.97 2.68
N ILE A 104 13.34 2.37 3.30
CA ILE A 104 13.33 2.97 4.63
C ILE A 104 13.99 2.03 5.64
N GLY A 105 13.65 0.73 5.59
CA GLY A 105 14.25 -0.29 6.44
C GLY A 105 15.76 -0.39 6.29
N ILE A 106 16.28 -0.32 5.07
CA ILE A 106 17.71 -0.33 4.77
C ILE A 106 18.38 0.93 5.33
N PHE A 107 17.83 2.13 5.09
CA PHE A 107 18.39 3.38 5.63
C PHE A 107 18.44 3.40 7.16
N MET A 108 17.41 2.87 7.80
CA MET A 108 17.39 2.72 9.25
C MET A 108 18.45 1.74 9.76
N ALA A 109 18.64 0.60 9.06
CA ALA A 109 19.65 -0.40 9.38
C ALA A 109 21.09 0.14 9.19
N MET A 110 21.29 1.05 8.23
CA MET A 110 22.57 1.72 7.98
C MET A 110 22.85 2.88 8.95
N GLY A 111 21.97 3.16 9.90
CA GLY A 111 22.12 4.25 10.87
C GLY A 111 21.94 5.65 10.27
N MET A 112 21.26 5.77 9.13
CA MET A 112 20.98 7.03 8.42
C MET A 112 19.47 7.38 8.44
N PRO A 113 18.83 7.58 9.59
CA PRO A 113 17.38 7.79 9.67
C PRO A 113 16.91 9.05 8.93
N ARG A 114 17.76 10.07 8.82
CA ARG A 114 17.44 11.29 8.05
C ARG A 114 17.28 11.05 6.55
N MET A 115 17.86 10.00 6.00
CA MET A 115 17.72 9.67 4.57
C MET A 115 16.39 8.98 4.25
N SER A 116 15.61 8.57 5.24
CA SER A 116 14.26 8.00 5.01
C SER A 116 13.33 8.95 4.24
N TRP A 117 13.55 10.27 4.33
CA TRP A 117 12.79 11.26 3.56
C TRP A 117 12.99 11.12 2.04
N LEU A 118 14.13 10.59 1.60
CA LEU A 118 14.40 10.33 0.19
C LEU A 118 13.56 9.18 -0.38
N ALA A 119 13.04 8.32 0.47
CA ALA A 119 12.18 7.22 0.03
C ALA A 119 10.91 7.73 -0.66
N LEU A 120 10.32 8.83 -0.18
CA LEU A 120 9.10 9.40 -0.75
C LEU A 120 9.29 9.90 -2.19
N PRO A 121 10.23 10.83 -2.50
CA PRO A 121 10.44 11.27 -3.87
C PRO A 121 10.91 10.12 -4.78
N LEU A 122 11.70 9.18 -4.27
CA LEU A 122 12.13 8.01 -5.03
C LEU A 122 10.95 7.10 -5.40
N CYS A 123 10.01 6.87 -4.47
CA CYS A 123 8.80 6.10 -4.75
C CYS A 123 7.89 6.80 -5.77
N ILE A 124 7.78 8.13 -5.72
CA ILE A 124 7.02 8.90 -6.73
C ILE A 124 7.65 8.72 -8.11
N VAL A 125 8.96 8.88 -8.22
CA VAL A 125 9.69 8.69 -9.49
C VAL A 125 9.53 7.25 -9.99
N LEU A 126 9.66 6.27 -9.11
CA LEU A 126 9.49 4.86 -9.44
C LEU A 126 8.07 4.57 -9.93
N LEU A 127 7.05 5.09 -9.25
CA LEU A 127 5.65 4.93 -9.66
C LEU A 127 5.42 5.54 -11.05
N LEU A 128 5.88 6.78 -11.29
CA LEU A 128 5.75 7.42 -12.59
C LEU A 128 6.48 6.64 -13.69
N ALA A 129 7.68 6.15 -13.42
CA ALA A 129 8.44 5.33 -14.36
C ALA A 129 7.69 4.03 -14.71
N VAL A 130 7.15 3.31 -13.71
CA VAL A 130 6.37 2.08 -13.94
C VAL A 130 5.12 2.38 -14.75
N LEU A 131 4.39 3.46 -14.43
CA LEU A 131 3.19 3.85 -15.18
C LEU A 131 3.52 4.24 -16.63
N MET A 132 4.63 4.95 -16.88
CA MET A 132 5.08 5.27 -18.24
C MET A 132 5.42 4.00 -19.03
N VAL A 133 6.10 3.03 -18.41
CA VAL A 133 6.43 1.75 -19.04
C VAL A 133 5.16 0.96 -19.37
N ILE A 134 4.20 0.91 -18.46
CA ILE A 134 2.92 0.24 -18.69
C ILE A 134 2.19 0.91 -19.87
N ARG A 135 2.08 2.24 -19.85
CA ARG A 135 1.45 3.01 -20.94
C ARG A 135 2.13 2.76 -22.29
N ALA A 136 3.45 2.76 -22.33
CA ALA A 136 4.20 2.51 -23.56
C ALA A 136 3.97 1.09 -24.11
N ARG A 137 3.76 0.09 -23.24
CA ARG A 137 3.47 -1.28 -23.63
C ARG A 137 2.00 -1.52 -24.05
N THR A 138 1.07 -0.75 -23.46
CA THR A 138 -0.37 -0.92 -23.72
C THR A 138 -0.84 -0.02 -24.86
N GLY A 139 -0.30 1.18 -25.02
CA GLY A 139 -0.66 2.13 -26.08
C GLY A 139 -0.31 1.68 -27.51
N GLY A 140 0.45 0.59 -27.67
CA GLY A 140 0.67 -0.05 -28.99
C GLY A 140 -0.37 -1.10 -29.40
N LYS A 141 -1.43 -1.29 -28.59
CA LYS A 141 -2.49 -2.30 -28.85
C LYS A 141 -3.86 -1.72 -29.20
N GLU A 142 -4.00 -0.40 -29.18
CA GLU A 142 -5.29 0.28 -29.48
C GLU A 142 -5.39 0.79 -30.94
N GLU A 143 -4.46 0.43 -31.82
CA GLU A 143 -4.55 0.72 -33.25
C GLU A 143 -4.82 -0.54 -34.08
N ILE A 144 -5.89 -1.29 -33.76
CA ILE A 144 -6.50 -2.23 -34.72
C ILE A 144 -8.00 -2.24 -34.52
#